data_0d968db9de270e4b1d6003a99c8e40b7
#
_entry.id   0d968db9de270e4b1d6003a99c8e40b7
#
_cell.length_a   1.000
_cell.length_b   1.000
_cell.length_c   1.000
_cell.angle_alpha   90.00
_cell.angle_beta   90.00
_cell.angle_gamma   90.00
#
_symmetry.space_group_name_H-M   'P 1'
#
loop_
_entity.id
_entity.type
_entity.pdbx_description
1 polymer ?
#
loop_
_entity_poly.entity_id
_entity_poly.type
_entity_poly.pdbx_seq_one_letter_code
_entity_poly.pdbx_strand_id
1 'polypeptide(L)'
;LVSFISSLNILLFVPTLSFSHIAFNGNIADELIDRGHNVTIVLSSVDDTVKSNGTNRAEILRIDVGISNGLLTRSLWQNPGPYEDSSPLNPLILAKLLRVSSIFVKACTEIASNTPLIDYLNKKKFDVGIVEQYDYCGFGIFSTLGIPSTVWISATAVYRLQPEALGVNYPLSYVPELFAHVDDRMSLMGKLENVLVATVTEMVSTFYSSIEETKVFRRLGVLAKSETLKDVSRRSHSIVLNAMPIFDIPMPISSQIVHVGGITVNERSETQLNTDWLSIVNQPNDGFFLITFGAIAKTRDMPPSMSRSFNEAFAFFSNLTFIVKDEDVPKGMIERRGRNVVRTSWLPQMALMAHPKFRAIITHGGWSSILESIYAERPMILMPLFADHAKNSQVVRAKGVGVLIDKMRVTTTVLIDSIREITENTR
;
A
#
# COMPACT_ATOMS: atom_id res chain seq x y z
N LEU A 1 28.49 26.00 10.52
CA LEU A 1 27.49 25.89 11.56
C LEU A 1 27.00 24.46 11.52
N VAL A 2 27.55 23.56 12.36
CA VAL A 2 27.00 22.26 12.65
C VAL A 2 25.81 22.54 13.57
N SER A 3 24.59 22.57 13.04
CA SER A 3 23.38 22.59 13.83
C SER A 3 23.33 21.23 14.54
N PHE A 4 23.52 21.21 15.85
CA PHE A 4 23.16 20.04 16.67
C PHE A 4 21.65 19.87 16.55
N ILE A 5 21.22 18.94 15.72
CA ILE A 5 19.82 18.51 15.70
C ILE A 5 19.62 17.85 17.04
N SER A 6 18.87 18.49 17.94
CA SER A 6 18.48 17.88 19.20
C SER A 6 17.65 16.62 18.91
N SER A 7 17.86 15.56 19.70
CA SER A 7 17.03 14.36 19.64
C SER A 7 15.57 14.75 19.86
N LEU A 8 14.68 14.36 18.96
CA LEU A 8 13.24 14.57 19.05
C LEU A 8 12.54 13.30 19.55
N ASN A 9 11.46 13.47 20.29
CA ASN A 9 10.53 12.42 20.64
C ASN A 9 9.40 12.38 19.60
N ILE A 10 9.29 11.30 18.87
CA ILE A 10 8.40 11.18 17.71
C ILE A 10 7.37 10.07 17.95
N LEU A 11 6.10 10.38 17.74
CA LEU A 11 5.00 9.43 17.80
C LEU A 11 4.52 9.10 16.39
N LEU A 12 4.60 7.83 15.98
CA LEU A 12 3.95 7.31 14.77
C LEU A 12 2.61 6.66 15.15
N PHE A 13 1.55 7.04 14.46
CA PHE A 13 0.23 6.40 14.58
C PHE A 13 -0.11 5.65 13.29
N VAL A 14 -0.23 4.30 13.39
CA VAL A 14 -0.29 3.41 12.23
C VAL A 14 -1.43 2.41 12.38
N PRO A 15 -2.51 2.49 11.57
CA PRO A 15 -3.49 1.42 11.46
C PRO A 15 -2.90 0.17 10.79
N THR A 16 -3.13 -1.02 11.38
CA THR A 16 -2.59 -2.28 10.84
C THR A 16 -3.49 -2.85 9.74
N LEU A 17 -3.55 -2.20 8.59
CA LEU A 17 -4.38 -2.64 7.46
C LEU A 17 -3.67 -3.63 6.53
N SER A 18 -2.39 -3.39 6.23
CA SER A 18 -1.61 -4.25 5.35
C SER A 18 -0.14 -4.31 5.76
N PHE A 19 0.52 -5.41 5.38
CA PHE A 19 1.95 -5.61 5.67
C PHE A 19 2.84 -4.51 5.07
N SER A 20 2.59 -4.10 3.82
CA SER A 20 3.42 -3.11 3.12
C SER A 20 3.40 -1.74 3.78
N HIS A 21 2.25 -1.32 4.30
CA HIS A 21 2.13 -0.05 5.02
C HIS A 21 2.87 -0.10 6.35
N ILE A 22 2.74 -1.19 7.10
CA ILE A 22 3.48 -1.36 8.35
C ILE A 22 5.00 -1.40 8.10
N ALA A 23 5.44 -2.07 7.04
CA ALA A 23 6.85 -2.09 6.65
C ALA A 23 7.36 -0.69 6.28
N PHE A 24 6.59 0.10 5.51
CA PHE A 24 6.93 1.48 5.19
C PHE A 24 7.09 2.34 6.44
N ASN A 25 6.11 2.29 7.35
CA ASN A 25 6.17 3.03 8.62
C ASN A 25 7.34 2.58 9.49
N GLY A 26 7.65 1.28 9.50
CA GLY A 26 8.82 0.73 10.19
C GLY A 26 10.13 1.26 9.63
N ASN A 27 10.28 1.34 8.30
CA ASN A 27 11.47 1.91 7.66
C ASN A 27 11.61 3.41 7.94
N ILE A 28 10.51 4.17 7.96
CA ILE A 28 10.53 5.58 8.40
C ILE A 28 11.02 5.68 9.85
N ALA A 29 10.52 4.84 10.74
CA ALA A 29 10.94 4.82 12.14
C ALA A 29 12.44 4.50 12.28
N ASP A 30 12.92 3.48 11.56
CA ASP A 30 14.32 3.07 11.58
C ASP A 30 15.26 4.18 11.08
N GLU A 31 14.88 4.88 10.02
CA GLU A 31 15.64 6.02 9.49
C GLU A 31 15.69 7.19 10.49
N LEU A 32 14.60 7.46 11.19
CA LEU A 32 14.55 8.49 12.23
C LEU A 32 15.43 8.11 13.44
N ILE A 33 15.42 6.83 13.83
CA ILE A 33 16.28 6.30 14.91
C ILE A 33 17.75 6.40 14.51
N ASP A 34 18.11 6.08 13.27
CA ASP A 34 19.50 6.21 12.77
C ASP A 34 20.01 7.66 12.80
N ARG A 35 19.09 8.63 12.74
CA ARG A 35 19.40 10.07 12.89
C ARG A 35 19.39 10.55 14.34
N GLY A 36 19.21 9.64 15.30
CA GLY A 36 19.31 9.95 16.74
C GLY A 36 18.01 10.40 17.38
N HIS A 37 16.84 10.16 16.76
CA HIS A 37 15.54 10.48 17.35
C HIS A 37 14.99 9.32 18.16
N ASN A 38 14.12 9.61 19.14
CA ASN A 38 13.39 8.62 19.91
C ASN A 38 12.02 8.38 19.24
N VAL A 39 11.73 7.14 18.84
CA VAL A 39 10.51 6.81 18.11
C VAL A 39 9.66 5.84 18.90
N THR A 40 8.38 6.19 19.09
CA THR A 40 7.33 5.31 19.61
C THR A 40 6.27 5.11 18.52
N ILE A 41 5.86 3.87 18.29
CA ILE A 41 4.83 3.51 17.31
C ILE A 41 3.60 2.99 18.03
N VAL A 42 2.44 3.60 17.80
CA VAL A 42 1.13 3.07 18.19
C VAL A 42 0.54 2.36 16.98
N LEU A 43 0.42 1.03 17.09
CA LEU A 43 -0.22 0.18 16.09
C LEU A 43 -1.69 -0.06 16.48
N SER A 44 -2.61 0.52 15.74
CA SER A 44 -4.06 0.25 15.86
C SER A 44 -4.37 -1.08 15.17
N SER A 45 -4.70 -2.12 15.93
CA SER A 45 -4.95 -3.47 15.39
C SER A 45 -6.31 -3.58 14.71
N VAL A 46 -6.49 -2.89 13.57
CA VAL A 46 -7.72 -2.94 12.76
C VAL A 46 -7.85 -4.25 11.97
N ASP A 47 -6.73 -4.86 11.58
CA ASP A 47 -6.68 -6.23 11.04
C ASP A 47 -5.75 -7.08 11.91
N ASP A 48 -6.35 -7.99 12.66
CA ASP A 48 -5.66 -8.90 13.58
C ASP A 48 -4.86 -10.01 12.88
N THR A 49 -5.02 -10.17 11.58
CA THR A 49 -4.22 -11.11 10.78
C THR A 49 -2.82 -10.56 10.46
N VAL A 50 -2.66 -9.25 10.54
CA VAL A 50 -1.38 -8.57 10.30
C VAL A 50 -0.57 -8.51 11.59
N LYS A 51 0.35 -9.45 11.77
CA LYS A 51 1.15 -9.62 13.00
C LYS A 51 2.47 -8.85 13.00
N SER A 52 2.94 -8.36 11.85
CA SER A 52 4.19 -7.60 11.76
C SER A 52 4.12 -6.30 12.56
N ASN A 53 5.24 -5.90 13.13
CA ASN A 53 5.42 -4.60 13.78
C ASN A 53 6.15 -3.58 12.87
N GLY A 54 6.62 -4.00 11.69
CA GLY A 54 7.36 -3.18 10.74
C GLY A 54 8.83 -2.96 11.12
N THR A 55 9.13 -2.81 12.40
CA THR A 55 10.47 -2.69 12.97
C THR A 55 10.53 -3.34 14.34
N ASN A 56 11.74 -3.63 14.83
CA ASN A 56 12.03 -4.04 16.20
C ASN A 56 12.91 -3.01 16.93
N ARG A 57 13.19 -1.86 16.34
CA ARG A 57 14.10 -0.84 16.87
C ARG A 57 13.37 0.27 17.63
N ALA A 58 12.12 0.55 17.22
CA ALA A 58 11.25 1.49 17.91
C ALA A 58 10.54 0.82 19.10
N GLU A 59 10.05 1.63 20.03
CA GLU A 59 9.08 1.17 21.01
C GLU A 59 7.72 0.97 20.33
N ILE A 60 7.14 -0.23 20.48
CA ILE A 60 5.90 -0.63 19.82
C ILE A 60 4.78 -0.79 20.85
N LEU A 61 3.72 -0.03 20.70
CA LEU A 61 2.49 -0.15 21.47
C LEU A 61 1.38 -0.66 20.53
N ARG A 62 1.16 -1.97 20.52
CA ARG A 62 0.09 -2.59 19.74
C ARG A 62 -1.20 -2.62 20.54
N ILE A 63 -2.22 -1.94 20.06
CA ILE A 63 -3.51 -1.79 20.73
C ILE A 63 -4.56 -2.63 20.04
N ASP A 64 -5.14 -3.56 20.78
CA ASP A 64 -6.32 -4.29 20.34
C ASP A 64 -7.55 -3.36 20.42
N VAL A 65 -8.19 -3.17 19.28
CA VAL A 65 -9.35 -2.28 19.15
C VAL A 65 -10.68 -3.05 19.11
N GLY A 66 -10.70 -4.27 19.62
CA GLY A 66 -11.90 -5.09 19.77
C GLY A 66 -12.61 -5.42 18.44
N ILE A 67 -11.85 -5.47 17.34
CA ILE A 67 -12.36 -5.90 16.05
C ILE A 67 -12.16 -7.41 15.95
N SER A 68 -13.27 -8.14 15.85
CA SER A 68 -13.27 -9.60 15.88
C SER A 68 -12.50 -10.20 14.69
N ASN A 69 -11.86 -11.35 14.96
CA ASN A 69 -11.01 -12.14 14.06
C ASN A 69 -11.37 -12.06 12.58
N GLY A 70 -10.56 -11.37 11.80
CA GLY A 70 -10.68 -11.27 10.36
C GLY A 70 -11.92 -10.53 9.85
N LEU A 71 -12.61 -9.70 10.68
CA LEU A 71 -13.79 -8.95 10.24
C LEU A 71 -13.42 -7.98 9.11
N LEU A 72 -12.32 -7.26 9.25
CA LEU A 72 -11.85 -6.33 8.22
C LEU A 72 -11.48 -7.10 6.95
N THR A 73 -10.68 -8.17 7.08
CA THR A 73 -10.30 -9.03 5.97
C THR A 73 -11.51 -9.59 5.23
N ARG A 74 -12.50 -10.14 5.95
CA ARG A 74 -13.74 -10.63 5.33
C ARG A 74 -14.55 -9.52 4.66
N SER A 75 -14.58 -8.35 5.26
CA SER A 75 -15.32 -7.20 4.72
C SER A 75 -14.71 -6.63 3.46
N LEU A 76 -13.37 -6.60 3.37
CA LEU A 76 -12.64 -6.05 2.23
C LEU A 76 -12.46 -7.06 1.09
N TRP A 77 -12.21 -8.33 1.42
CA TRP A 77 -11.65 -9.28 0.47
C TRP A 77 -12.61 -10.41 0.08
N GLN A 78 -13.90 -10.32 0.49
CA GLN A 78 -14.95 -11.25 0.08
C GLN A 78 -16.16 -10.48 -0.48
N ASN A 79 -16.74 -11.00 -1.55
CA ASN A 79 -18.01 -10.55 -2.17
C ASN A 79 -18.09 -9.04 -2.49
N PRO A 80 -17.51 -8.55 -3.58
CA PRO A 80 -16.71 -9.27 -4.56
C PRO A 80 -15.30 -9.54 -4.06
N GLY A 81 -14.69 -10.64 -4.49
CA GLY A 81 -13.31 -10.97 -4.18
C GLY A 81 -12.31 -10.12 -4.96
N PRO A 82 -11.00 -10.26 -4.68
CA PRO A 82 -9.96 -9.47 -5.35
C PRO A 82 -9.93 -9.66 -6.88
N TYR A 83 -10.28 -10.85 -7.36
CA TYR A 83 -10.28 -11.20 -8.79
C TYR A 83 -11.61 -10.94 -9.49
N GLU A 84 -12.63 -10.48 -8.77
CA GLU A 84 -13.94 -10.11 -9.29
C GLU A 84 -14.02 -8.62 -9.65
N ASP A 85 -15.17 -8.18 -10.17
CA ASP A 85 -15.38 -6.77 -10.54
C ASP A 85 -15.23 -5.85 -9.32
N SER A 86 -14.20 -5.02 -9.37
CA SER A 86 -13.89 -3.99 -8.37
C SER A 86 -14.16 -2.57 -8.90
N SER A 87 -15.00 -2.43 -9.92
CA SER A 87 -15.41 -1.12 -10.43
C SER A 87 -15.95 -0.25 -9.30
N PRO A 88 -15.53 1.02 -9.21
CA PRO A 88 -16.03 1.95 -8.20
C PRO A 88 -17.54 2.25 -8.36
N LEU A 89 -18.11 1.93 -9.53
CA LEU A 89 -19.54 2.03 -9.79
C LEU A 89 -20.34 0.81 -9.31
N ASN A 90 -19.68 -0.26 -8.89
CA ASN A 90 -20.32 -1.42 -8.31
C ASN A 90 -20.87 -1.09 -6.90
N PRO A 91 -22.20 -1.17 -6.65
CA PRO A 91 -22.78 -0.86 -5.34
C PRO A 91 -22.19 -1.67 -4.17
N LEU A 92 -21.72 -2.90 -4.44
CA LEU A 92 -21.09 -3.74 -3.44
C LEU A 92 -19.73 -3.17 -3.00
N ILE A 93 -19.00 -2.52 -3.89
CA ILE A 93 -17.74 -1.83 -3.55
C ILE A 93 -18.03 -0.62 -2.66
N LEU A 94 -19.07 0.16 -2.96
CA LEU A 94 -19.49 1.27 -2.08
C LEU A 94 -19.88 0.75 -0.70
N ALA A 95 -20.69 -0.31 -0.62
CA ALA A 95 -21.08 -0.91 0.66
C ALA A 95 -19.86 -1.38 1.49
N LYS A 96 -18.83 -1.94 0.81
CA LYS A 96 -17.56 -2.27 1.46
C LYS A 96 -16.84 -1.06 2.01
N LEU A 97 -16.72 0.00 1.20
CA LEU A 97 -16.04 1.22 1.60
C LEU A 97 -16.69 1.82 2.86
N LEU A 98 -18.03 1.90 2.89
CA LEU A 98 -18.79 2.37 4.05
C LEU A 98 -18.53 1.50 5.29
N ARG A 99 -18.55 0.17 5.13
CA ARG A 99 -18.31 -0.76 6.23
C ARG A 99 -16.90 -0.65 6.79
N VAL A 100 -15.90 -0.57 5.93
CA VAL A 100 -14.49 -0.41 6.33
C VAL A 100 -14.29 0.92 7.06
N SER A 101 -14.83 2.02 6.53
CA SER A 101 -14.75 3.32 7.18
C SER A 101 -15.39 3.31 8.58
N SER A 102 -16.50 2.58 8.76
CA SER A 102 -17.12 2.42 10.09
C SER A 102 -16.23 1.65 11.08
N ILE A 103 -15.43 0.71 10.58
CA ILE A 103 -14.44 -0.03 11.40
C ILE A 103 -13.33 0.90 11.89
N PHE A 104 -12.84 1.81 11.05
CA PHE A 104 -11.85 2.81 11.46
C PHE A 104 -12.40 3.76 12.53
N VAL A 105 -13.64 4.25 12.40
CA VAL A 105 -14.28 5.07 13.45
C VAL A 105 -14.38 4.31 14.77
N LYS A 106 -14.73 3.01 14.74
CA LYS A 106 -14.74 2.19 15.96
C LYS A 106 -13.34 2.08 16.56
N ALA A 107 -12.34 1.74 15.75
CA ALA A 107 -10.95 1.65 16.20
C ALA A 107 -10.46 2.96 16.82
N CYS A 108 -10.79 4.09 16.18
CA CYS A 108 -10.49 5.42 16.69
C CYS A 108 -11.13 5.67 18.06
N THR A 109 -12.39 5.28 18.22
CA THR A 109 -13.11 5.43 19.49
C THR A 109 -12.44 4.65 20.61
N GLU A 110 -12.09 3.40 20.37
CA GLU A 110 -11.43 2.54 21.36
C GLU A 110 -10.05 3.11 21.78
N ILE A 111 -9.25 3.58 20.82
CA ILE A 111 -7.92 4.14 21.14
C ILE A 111 -8.05 5.48 21.87
N ALA A 112 -8.89 6.39 21.38
CA ALA A 112 -9.06 7.72 21.96
C ALA A 112 -9.64 7.66 23.39
N SER A 113 -10.45 6.63 23.68
CA SER A 113 -11.04 6.40 25.02
C SER A 113 -10.15 5.59 25.95
N ASN A 114 -9.00 5.10 25.48
CA ASN A 114 -8.08 4.30 26.29
C ASN A 114 -7.23 5.21 27.21
N THR A 115 -7.81 5.61 28.34
CA THR A 115 -7.15 6.52 29.30
C THR A 115 -5.76 6.04 29.72
N PRO A 116 -5.51 4.75 30.08
CA PRO A 116 -4.17 4.28 30.43
C PRO A 116 -3.15 4.50 29.30
N LEU A 117 -3.53 4.31 28.04
CA LEU A 117 -2.66 4.56 26.90
C LEU A 117 -2.36 6.05 26.74
N ILE A 118 -3.40 6.89 26.78
CA ILE A 118 -3.25 8.34 26.65
C ILE A 118 -2.37 8.91 27.76
N ASP A 119 -2.57 8.48 29.01
CA ASP A 119 -1.75 8.89 30.16
C ASP A 119 -0.28 8.45 30.01
N TYR A 120 -0.06 7.25 29.50
CA TYR A 120 1.29 6.76 29.21
C TYR A 120 1.97 7.61 28.14
N LEU A 121 1.31 7.84 27.01
CA LEU A 121 1.83 8.65 25.89
C LEU A 121 2.08 10.10 26.34
N ASN A 122 1.19 10.69 27.12
CA ASN A 122 1.31 12.07 27.59
C ASN A 122 2.58 12.31 28.42
N LYS A 123 3.03 11.31 29.19
CA LYS A 123 4.28 11.39 29.99
C LYS A 123 5.53 11.49 29.11
N LYS A 124 5.49 11.01 27.86
CA LYS A 124 6.66 10.98 26.96
C LYS A 124 6.97 12.32 26.31
N LYS A 125 6.02 13.26 26.24
CA LYS A 125 6.20 14.60 25.68
C LYS A 125 6.78 14.55 24.27
N PHE A 126 5.94 14.24 23.30
CA PHE A 126 6.31 14.17 21.90
C PHE A 126 6.43 15.55 21.26
N ASP A 127 7.45 15.70 20.39
CA ASP A 127 7.71 16.90 19.60
C ASP A 127 6.99 16.85 18.25
N VAL A 128 6.89 15.64 17.66
CA VAL A 128 6.32 15.41 16.33
C VAL A 128 5.39 14.21 16.35
N GLY A 129 4.23 14.36 15.72
CA GLY A 129 3.30 13.27 15.41
C GLY A 129 3.33 12.94 13.91
N ILE A 130 3.48 11.67 13.57
CA ILE A 130 3.45 11.18 12.19
C ILE A 130 2.27 10.23 12.03
N VAL A 131 1.41 10.47 11.03
CA VAL A 131 0.19 9.67 10.80
C VAL A 131 0.11 9.18 9.36
N GLU A 132 -0.29 7.92 9.21
CA GLU A 132 -0.59 7.31 7.91
C GLU A 132 -1.96 7.77 7.39
N GLN A 133 -2.13 7.74 6.08
CA GLN A 133 -3.21 8.39 5.31
C GLN A 133 -4.62 7.77 5.39
N TYR A 134 -4.88 6.77 6.19
CA TYR A 134 -6.16 6.04 6.15
C TYR A 134 -7.36 6.82 6.68
N ASP A 135 -7.15 7.59 7.75
CA ASP A 135 -8.17 8.33 8.47
C ASP A 135 -7.58 9.59 9.12
N TYR A 136 -8.38 10.29 9.92
CA TYR A 136 -7.92 11.46 10.67
C TYR A 136 -7.69 11.18 12.17
N CYS A 137 -7.87 9.95 12.63
CA CYS A 137 -7.79 9.59 14.06
C CYS A 137 -6.45 9.99 14.69
N GLY A 138 -5.34 9.76 13.99
CA GLY A 138 -4.01 10.13 14.47
C GLY A 138 -3.90 11.64 14.78
N PHE A 139 -4.51 12.50 13.98
CA PHE A 139 -4.54 13.93 14.25
C PHE A 139 -5.30 14.28 15.54
N GLY A 140 -6.38 13.54 15.82
CA GLY A 140 -7.12 13.69 17.08
C GLY A 140 -6.31 13.25 18.29
N ILE A 141 -5.58 12.14 18.19
CA ILE A 141 -4.65 11.67 19.23
C ILE A 141 -3.53 12.70 19.46
N PHE A 142 -2.94 13.24 18.40
CA PHE A 142 -1.91 14.27 18.52
C PHE A 142 -2.43 15.54 19.18
N SER A 143 -3.66 15.97 18.86
CA SER A 143 -4.33 17.09 19.54
C SER A 143 -4.56 16.78 21.02
N THR A 144 -4.96 15.56 21.38
CA THR A 144 -5.14 15.12 22.77
C THR A 144 -3.84 15.20 23.57
N LEU A 145 -2.72 14.84 22.94
CA LEU A 145 -1.38 14.85 23.56
C LEU A 145 -0.68 16.21 23.49
N GLY A 146 -1.29 17.21 22.83
CA GLY A 146 -0.71 18.55 22.64
C GLY A 146 0.56 18.54 21.79
N ILE A 147 0.69 17.62 20.83
CA ILE A 147 1.86 17.53 19.95
C ILE A 147 1.88 18.75 19.00
N PRO A 148 2.95 19.55 18.99
CA PRO A 148 2.96 20.83 18.29
C PRO A 148 3.13 20.71 16.77
N SER A 149 3.77 19.63 16.30
CA SER A 149 4.09 19.43 14.88
C SER A 149 3.56 18.12 14.38
N THR A 150 2.92 18.14 13.21
CA THR A 150 2.38 16.92 12.59
C THR A 150 2.87 16.75 11.17
N VAL A 151 3.11 15.49 10.78
CA VAL A 151 3.49 15.07 9.44
C VAL A 151 2.50 14.01 8.97
N TRP A 152 2.00 14.17 7.76
CA TRP A 152 1.10 13.22 7.15
C TRP A 152 1.86 12.36 6.15
N ILE A 153 1.85 11.04 6.29
CA ILE A 153 2.61 10.15 5.40
C ILE A 153 1.69 9.27 4.56
N SER A 154 2.22 8.83 3.42
CA SER A 154 1.57 7.88 2.52
C SER A 154 2.54 6.78 2.12
N ALA A 155 2.20 5.53 2.40
CA ALA A 155 2.96 4.36 1.95
C ALA A 155 2.84 4.12 0.44
N THR A 156 1.96 4.84 -0.24
CA THR A 156 1.72 4.79 -1.69
C THR A 156 2.05 6.12 -2.36
N ALA A 157 1.72 6.24 -3.65
CA ALA A 157 1.71 7.52 -4.35
C ALA A 157 0.71 8.51 -3.70
N VAL A 158 0.67 9.74 -4.21
CA VAL A 158 -0.17 10.80 -3.65
C VAL A 158 -1.66 10.42 -3.63
N TYR A 159 -2.29 10.64 -2.50
CA TYR A 159 -3.73 10.54 -2.30
C TYR A 159 -4.35 11.95 -2.27
N ARG A 160 -5.40 12.19 -3.06
CA ARG A 160 -5.97 13.53 -3.34
C ARG A 160 -6.21 14.40 -2.10
N LEU A 161 -6.72 13.83 -1.02
CA LEU A 161 -7.05 14.59 0.19
C LEU A 161 -5.81 15.22 0.86
N GLN A 162 -4.62 14.66 0.63
CA GLN A 162 -3.37 15.17 1.22
C GLN A 162 -2.92 16.50 0.57
N PRO A 163 -2.68 16.60 -0.75
CA PRO A 163 -2.31 17.87 -1.36
C PRO A 163 -3.42 18.92 -1.19
N GLU A 164 -4.69 18.54 -1.28
CA GLU A 164 -5.81 19.46 -1.04
C GLU A 164 -5.83 20.03 0.40
N ALA A 165 -5.40 19.27 1.39
CA ALA A 165 -5.24 19.77 2.76
C ALA A 165 -4.21 20.90 2.84
N LEU A 166 -3.17 20.88 2.00
CA LEU A 166 -2.17 21.94 1.87
C LEU A 166 -2.59 23.07 0.90
N GLY A 167 -3.81 23.05 0.37
CA GLY A 167 -4.29 24.00 -0.63
C GLY A 167 -3.72 23.80 -2.03
N VAL A 168 -3.12 22.63 -2.31
CA VAL A 168 -2.61 22.26 -3.61
C VAL A 168 -3.73 21.62 -4.43
N ASN A 169 -3.97 22.15 -5.63
CA ASN A 169 -5.01 21.62 -6.50
C ASN A 169 -4.67 20.22 -7.02
N TYR A 170 -5.64 19.30 -6.96
CA TYR A 170 -5.56 17.97 -7.56
C TYR A 170 -6.40 17.95 -8.83
N PRO A 171 -5.79 18.02 -10.04
CA PRO A 171 -6.54 18.25 -11.28
C PRO A 171 -7.21 16.98 -11.80
N LEU A 172 -8.44 16.75 -11.41
CA LEU A 172 -9.26 15.58 -11.81
C LEU A 172 -9.48 15.45 -13.32
N SER A 173 -9.13 16.46 -14.11
CA SER A 173 -9.25 16.41 -15.58
C SER A 173 -8.21 15.49 -16.25
N TYR A 174 -7.11 15.16 -15.55
CA TYR A 174 -6.04 14.29 -16.07
C TYR A 174 -5.31 13.47 -14.99
N VAL A 175 -5.49 13.77 -13.70
CA VAL A 175 -4.94 12.94 -12.61
C VAL A 175 -6.02 11.98 -12.12
N PRO A 176 -5.82 10.66 -12.24
CA PRO A 176 -6.77 9.66 -11.76
C PRO A 176 -6.98 9.73 -10.24
N GLU A 177 -8.21 9.64 -9.81
CA GLU A 177 -8.55 9.38 -8.41
C GLU A 177 -8.10 7.95 -8.04
N LEU A 178 -7.83 7.73 -6.76
CA LEU A 178 -7.23 6.49 -6.26
C LEU A 178 -7.98 5.23 -6.71
N PHE A 179 -9.30 5.26 -6.66
CA PHE A 179 -10.16 4.12 -7.00
C PHE A 179 -10.71 4.17 -8.43
N ALA A 180 -10.37 5.18 -9.23
CA ALA A 180 -10.85 5.27 -10.61
C ALA A 180 -10.06 4.37 -11.55
N HIS A 181 -10.75 3.77 -12.54
CA HIS A 181 -10.15 2.89 -13.53
C HIS A 181 -9.81 3.63 -14.83
N VAL A 182 -9.33 4.86 -14.70
CA VAL A 182 -8.98 5.74 -15.82
C VAL A 182 -7.48 5.99 -15.90
N ASP A 183 -7.00 6.41 -17.05
CA ASP A 183 -5.62 6.83 -17.27
C ASP A 183 -5.47 8.38 -17.25
N ASP A 184 -4.27 8.88 -17.52
CA ASP A 184 -3.96 10.31 -17.58
C ASP A 184 -4.46 10.99 -18.85
N ARG A 185 -4.85 10.20 -19.88
CA ARG A 185 -5.41 10.67 -21.16
C ARG A 185 -6.91 10.41 -21.25
N MET A 186 -7.64 10.85 -20.26
CA MET A 186 -9.05 10.55 -20.07
C MET A 186 -9.91 11.03 -21.25
N SER A 187 -10.77 10.13 -21.76
CA SER A 187 -11.92 10.51 -22.56
C SER A 187 -12.91 11.35 -21.74
N LEU A 188 -13.90 11.96 -22.40
CA LEU A 188 -14.94 12.68 -21.66
C LEU A 188 -15.64 11.81 -20.61
N MET A 189 -15.96 10.55 -20.98
CA MET A 189 -16.57 9.59 -20.05
C MET A 189 -15.63 9.23 -18.91
N GLY A 190 -14.32 9.06 -19.20
CA GLY A 190 -13.32 8.83 -18.16
C GLY A 190 -13.19 10.00 -17.18
N LYS A 191 -13.29 11.25 -17.64
CA LYS A 191 -13.33 12.43 -16.78
C LYS A 191 -14.57 12.45 -15.90
N LEU A 192 -15.72 12.07 -16.42
CA LEU A 192 -16.97 11.96 -15.66
C LEU A 192 -16.85 10.86 -14.58
N GLU A 193 -16.32 9.69 -14.94
CA GLU A 193 -16.03 8.63 -13.99
C GLU A 193 -15.10 9.12 -12.89
N ASN A 194 -14.00 9.75 -13.24
CA ASN A 194 -13.01 10.25 -12.29
C ASN A 194 -13.62 11.25 -11.29
N VAL A 195 -14.41 12.20 -11.77
CA VAL A 195 -15.11 13.19 -10.92
C VAL A 195 -16.16 12.51 -10.05
N LEU A 196 -16.91 11.54 -10.57
CA LEU A 196 -17.90 10.79 -9.80
C LEU A 196 -17.23 10.02 -8.66
N VAL A 197 -16.16 9.28 -8.97
CA VAL A 197 -15.39 8.52 -7.96
C VAL A 197 -14.80 9.45 -6.92
N ALA A 198 -14.20 10.58 -7.33
CA ALA A 198 -13.67 11.59 -6.41
C ALA A 198 -14.77 12.15 -5.48
N THR A 199 -15.97 12.42 -6.01
CA THR A 199 -17.10 12.92 -5.23
C THR A 199 -17.54 11.87 -4.19
N VAL A 200 -17.69 10.61 -4.60
CA VAL A 200 -18.08 9.52 -3.67
C VAL A 200 -17.02 9.33 -2.59
N THR A 201 -15.76 9.29 -2.96
CA THR A 201 -14.63 9.16 -2.01
C THR A 201 -14.61 10.31 -1.00
N GLU A 202 -14.81 11.55 -1.47
CA GLU A 202 -14.90 12.74 -0.61
C GLU A 202 -16.09 12.67 0.35
N MET A 203 -17.27 12.25 -0.13
CA MET A 203 -18.44 12.09 0.71
C MET A 203 -18.23 11.07 1.82
N VAL A 204 -17.66 9.90 1.49
CA VAL A 204 -17.37 8.84 2.46
C VAL A 204 -16.33 9.31 3.48
N SER A 205 -15.22 9.89 3.01
CA SER A 205 -14.16 10.40 3.89
C SER A 205 -14.70 11.54 4.78
N THR A 206 -15.49 12.46 4.24
CA THR A 206 -16.08 13.54 5.03
C THR A 206 -17.02 13.00 6.10
N PHE A 207 -17.90 12.06 5.78
CA PHE A 207 -18.86 11.51 6.73
C PHE A 207 -18.15 10.71 7.84
N TYR A 208 -17.34 9.72 7.50
CA TYR A 208 -16.73 8.84 8.50
C TYR A 208 -15.50 9.48 9.16
N SER A 209 -14.49 9.81 8.39
CA SER A 209 -13.22 10.24 8.96
C SER A 209 -13.26 11.69 9.45
N SER A 210 -13.94 12.60 8.74
CA SER A 210 -14.02 13.98 9.21
C SER A 210 -15.11 14.20 10.25
N ILE A 211 -16.33 13.72 10.06
CA ILE A 211 -17.47 13.99 10.97
C ILE A 211 -17.50 13.02 12.14
N GLU A 212 -17.55 11.70 11.88
CA GLU A 212 -17.74 10.71 12.94
C GLU A 212 -16.53 10.64 13.89
N GLU A 213 -15.32 10.63 13.37
CA GLU A 213 -14.11 10.69 14.22
C GLU A 213 -14.00 12.02 14.98
N THR A 214 -14.36 13.15 14.35
CA THR A 214 -14.41 14.44 15.06
C THR A 214 -15.36 14.41 16.27
N LYS A 215 -16.51 13.71 16.16
CA LYS A 215 -17.44 13.56 17.30
C LYS A 215 -16.79 12.84 18.48
N VAL A 216 -15.89 11.90 18.24
CA VAL A 216 -15.14 11.21 19.30
C VAL A 216 -14.35 12.23 20.11
N PHE A 217 -13.51 13.03 19.47
CA PHE A 217 -12.63 13.99 20.14
C PHE A 217 -13.38 15.21 20.72
N ARG A 218 -14.52 15.57 20.16
CA ARG A 218 -15.41 16.58 20.78
C ARG A 218 -16.02 16.08 22.08
N ARG A 219 -16.45 14.81 22.15
CA ARG A 219 -16.97 14.20 23.40
C ARG A 219 -15.89 14.14 24.49
N LEU A 220 -14.64 13.97 24.10
CA LEU A 220 -13.49 13.98 25.02
C LEU A 220 -13.04 15.41 25.39
N GLY A 221 -13.66 16.44 24.85
CA GLY A 221 -13.30 17.84 25.14
C GLY A 221 -12.02 18.33 24.47
N VAL A 222 -11.50 17.59 23.48
CA VAL A 222 -10.23 17.90 22.80
C VAL A 222 -10.41 18.96 21.71
N LEU A 223 -11.50 18.88 20.94
CA LEU A 223 -11.79 19.76 19.81
C LEU A 223 -12.93 20.74 20.12
N ALA A 224 -12.78 21.98 19.65
CA ALA A 224 -13.83 22.97 19.67
C ALA A 224 -15.03 22.55 18.80
N LYS A 225 -16.23 23.08 19.09
CA LYS A 225 -17.46 22.77 18.33
C LYS A 225 -17.37 23.15 16.85
N SER A 226 -16.61 24.18 16.50
CA SER A 226 -16.43 24.70 15.15
C SER A 226 -15.31 24.01 14.38
N GLU A 227 -14.47 23.17 15.00
CA GLU A 227 -13.30 22.56 14.41
C GLU A 227 -13.54 21.09 14.09
N THR A 228 -13.02 20.62 12.96
CA THR A 228 -13.03 19.22 12.55
C THR A 228 -11.60 18.65 12.48
N LEU A 229 -11.47 17.32 12.52
CA LEU A 229 -10.16 16.67 12.30
C LEU A 229 -9.59 16.98 10.91
N LYS A 230 -10.45 17.20 9.91
CA LYS A 230 -10.02 17.68 8.59
C LYS A 230 -9.38 19.06 8.66
N ASP A 231 -9.88 19.95 9.54
CA ASP A 231 -9.24 21.26 9.76
C ASP A 231 -7.91 21.12 10.50
N VAL A 232 -7.80 20.16 11.42
CA VAL A 232 -6.54 19.84 12.10
C VAL A 232 -5.50 19.33 11.09
N SER A 233 -5.89 18.41 10.17
CA SER A 233 -4.97 17.87 9.17
C SER A 233 -4.38 18.93 8.23
N ARG A 234 -5.12 20.02 7.96
CA ARG A 234 -4.65 21.17 7.16
C ARG A 234 -3.47 21.92 7.79
N ARG A 235 -3.23 21.71 9.08
CA ARG A 235 -2.09 22.29 9.80
C ARG A 235 -0.84 21.40 9.77
N SER A 236 -0.87 20.32 9.03
CA SER A 236 0.31 19.46 8.86
C SER A 236 1.47 20.24 8.26
N HIS A 237 2.66 20.08 8.85
CA HIS A 237 3.87 20.76 8.41
C HIS A 237 4.32 20.27 7.04
N SER A 238 4.18 18.97 6.79
CA SER A 238 4.56 18.34 5.54
C SER A 238 3.76 17.06 5.28
N ILE A 239 3.76 16.68 4.03
CA ILE A 239 3.29 15.39 3.55
C ILE A 239 4.49 14.62 3.01
N VAL A 240 4.69 13.39 3.47
CA VAL A 240 5.78 12.52 3.03
C VAL A 240 5.19 11.35 2.23
N LEU A 241 5.60 11.21 0.99
CA LEU A 241 5.08 10.23 0.05
C LEU A 241 6.12 9.16 -0.27
N ASN A 242 5.74 7.90 -0.22
CA ASN A 242 6.54 6.80 -0.77
C ASN A 242 6.46 6.78 -2.30
N ALA A 243 6.85 7.89 -2.92
CA ALA A 243 6.77 8.08 -4.37
C ALA A 243 8.03 8.76 -4.88
N MET A 244 8.25 8.63 -6.18
CA MET A 244 9.30 9.34 -6.91
C MET A 244 8.65 10.28 -7.92
N PRO A 245 8.95 11.59 -7.93
CA PRO A 245 8.29 12.55 -8.83
C PRO A 245 8.41 12.18 -10.31
N ILE A 246 9.54 11.61 -10.72
CA ILE A 246 9.76 11.18 -12.10
C ILE A 246 8.88 9.98 -12.47
N PHE A 247 8.40 9.23 -11.49
CA PHE A 247 7.61 8.02 -11.67
C PHE A 247 6.17 8.20 -11.14
N ASP A 248 5.61 9.38 -11.33
CA ASP A 248 4.20 9.66 -11.04
C ASP A 248 3.58 10.46 -12.18
N ILE A 249 2.28 10.68 -12.15
CA ILE A 249 1.59 11.58 -13.08
C ILE A 249 1.90 13.02 -12.67
N PRO A 250 2.42 13.86 -13.58
CA PRO A 250 2.73 15.25 -13.25
C PRO A 250 1.51 16.00 -12.72
N MET A 251 1.66 16.64 -11.57
CA MET A 251 0.60 17.45 -10.96
C MET A 251 1.23 18.64 -10.20
N PRO A 252 0.45 19.67 -9.84
CA PRO A 252 0.93 20.71 -8.95
C PRO A 252 1.40 20.12 -7.63
N ILE A 253 2.54 20.60 -7.13
CA ILE A 253 3.12 20.21 -5.83
C ILE A 253 3.50 21.45 -5.03
N SER A 254 3.63 21.28 -3.72
CA SER A 254 4.14 22.28 -2.78
C SER A 254 5.49 21.83 -2.25
N SER A 255 6.31 22.76 -1.78
CA SER A 255 7.56 22.44 -1.06
C SER A 255 7.34 21.66 0.25
N GLN A 256 6.11 21.60 0.74
CA GLN A 256 5.72 20.79 1.89
C GLN A 256 5.48 19.31 1.54
N ILE A 257 5.45 18.95 0.25
CA ILE A 257 5.33 17.57 -0.21
C ILE A 257 6.73 17.00 -0.45
N VAL A 258 7.12 16.02 0.35
CA VAL A 258 8.43 15.39 0.33
C VAL A 258 8.30 13.97 -0.22
N HIS A 259 9.12 13.65 -1.20
CA HIS A 259 9.13 12.32 -1.81
C HIS A 259 10.29 11.49 -1.23
N VAL A 260 9.98 10.30 -0.73
CA VAL A 260 10.93 9.33 -0.15
C VAL A 260 10.80 7.96 -0.82
N GLY A 261 10.39 7.94 -2.08
CA GLY A 261 10.21 6.70 -2.84
C GLY A 261 11.49 5.86 -2.85
N GLY A 262 11.33 4.57 -2.54
CA GLY A 262 12.45 3.66 -2.40
C GLY A 262 12.94 3.43 -0.96
N ILE A 263 12.40 4.12 0.05
CA ILE A 263 12.80 3.90 1.45
C ILE A 263 12.52 2.45 1.92
N THR A 264 11.58 1.76 1.28
CA THR A 264 11.27 0.34 1.54
C THR A 264 12.19 -0.61 0.77
N VAL A 265 12.91 -0.09 -0.21
CA VAL A 265 13.86 -0.82 -1.04
C VAL A 265 15.26 -0.52 -0.51
N ASN A 266 15.57 -1.01 0.67
CA ASN A 266 16.86 -0.75 1.28
C ASN A 266 17.78 -1.98 1.18
N GLU A 267 19.09 -1.73 1.25
CA GLU A 267 20.14 -2.74 1.26
C GLU A 267 20.08 -3.69 2.48
N ARG A 268 19.23 -3.37 3.46
CA ARG A 268 19.02 -4.17 4.69
C ARG A 268 18.08 -5.36 4.48
N SER A 269 17.34 -5.41 3.36
CA SER A 269 16.56 -6.60 3.00
C SER A 269 17.52 -7.75 2.68
N GLU A 270 17.14 -9.00 3.06
CA GLU A 270 17.93 -10.19 2.73
C GLU A 270 18.27 -10.21 1.24
N THR A 271 19.52 -9.85 0.92
CA THR A 271 20.00 -9.82 -0.48
C THR A 271 20.59 -11.15 -0.90
N GLN A 272 20.75 -12.10 0.04
CA GLN A 272 21.34 -13.40 -0.24
C GLN A 272 20.28 -14.50 -0.35
N LEU A 273 20.29 -15.18 -1.48
CA LEU A 273 19.49 -16.39 -1.70
C LEU A 273 20.17 -17.59 -1.02
N ASN A 274 19.40 -18.42 -0.33
CA ASN A 274 19.89 -19.69 0.19
C ASN A 274 20.12 -20.70 -0.94
N THR A 275 20.70 -21.86 -0.60
CA THR A 275 21.05 -22.94 -1.55
C THR A 275 19.85 -23.43 -2.35
N ASP A 276 18.67 -23.51 -1.75
CA ASP A 276 17.46 -23.99 -2.41
C ASP A 276 17.04 -23.04 -3.52
N TRP A 277 16.98 -21.73 -3.23
CA TRP A 277 16.69 -20.72 -4.23
C TRP A 277 17.75 -20.65 -5.32
N LEU A 278 19.03 -20.71 -4.96
CA LEU A 278 20.12 -20.73 -5.94
C LEU A 278 20.01 -21.93 -6.89
N SER A 279 19.60 -23.11 -6.39
CA SER A 279 19.36 -24.30 -7.23
C SER A 279 18.23 -24.13 -8.24
N ILE A 280 17.25 -23.25 -7.94
CA ILE A 280 16.11 -22.94 -8.81
C ILE A 280 16.49 -21.91 -9.86
N VAL A 281 17.08 -20.78 -9.45
CA VAL A 281 17.33 -19.65 -10.35
C VAL A 281 18.56 -19.85 -11.25
N ASN A 282 19.49 -20.73 -10.87
CA ASN A 282 20.67 -21.05 -11.67
C ASN A 282 20.45 -22.15 -12.72
N GLN A 283 19.24 -22.69 -12.86
CA GLN A 283 18.97 -23.70 -13.90
C GLN A 283 19.34 -23.19 -15.29
N PRO A 284 19.74 -24.11 -16.20
CA PRO A 284 20.10 -23.74 -17.59
C PRO A 284 18.84 -23.42 -18.39
N ASN A 285 18.31 -22.22 -18.20
CA ASN A 285 17.12 -21.66 -18.86
C ASN A 285 17.33 -20.17 -19.17
N ASP A 286 16.35 -19.55 -19.85
CA ASP A 286 16.42 -18.15 -20.27
C ASP A 286 16.11 -17.14 -19.16
N GLY A 287 15.88 -17.63 -17.94
CA GLY A 287 15.62 -16.82 -16.76
C GLY A 287 14.28 -17.16 -16.09
N PHE A 288 13.86 -16.30 -15.17
CA PHE A 288 12.64 -16.57 -14.40
C PHE A 288 11.78 -15.32 -14.20
N PHE A 289 10.49 -15.58 -14.02
CA PHE A 289 9.47 -14.60 -13.64
C PHE A 289 9.04 -14.84 -12.20
N LEU A 290 8.75 -13.76 -11.47
CA LEU A 290 8.04 -13.81 -10.20
C LEU A 290 6.55 -13.56 -10.42
N ILE A 291 5.70 -14.32 -9.74
CA ILE A 291 4.26 -14.13 -9.77
C ILE A 291 3.76 -13.94 -8.34
N THR A 292 3.27 -12.74 -8.03
CA THR A 292 2.74 -12.42 -6.70
C THR A 292 1.63 -11.37 -6.78
N PHE A 293 0.55 -11.63 -6.08
CA PHE A 293 -0.58 -10.70 -5.95
C PHE A 293 -0.63 -10.05 -4.56
N GLY A 294 0.54 -9.96 -3.91
CA GLY A 294 0.71 -9.32 -2.62
C GLY A 294 0.38 -10.23 -1.43
N ALA A 295 0.07 -9.62 -0.30
CA ALA A 295 -0.25 -10.35 0.94
C ALA A 295 -1.77 -10.61 1.10
N ILE A 296 -2.60 -9.90 0.36
CA ILE A 296 -4.05 -9.84 0.53
C ILE A 296 -4.77 -10.74 -0.47
N ALA A 297 -4.48 -10.59 -1.77
CA ALA A 297 -5.07 -11.39 -2.83
C ALA A 297 -4.37 -12.75 -2.92
N LYS A 298 -5.00 -13.77 -2.36
CA LYS A 298 -4.43 -15.12 -2.33
C LYS A 298 -4.61 -15.80 -3.68
N THR A 299 -3.59 -16.50 -4.13
CA THR A 299 -3.61 -17.23 -5.40
C THR A 299 -4.71 -18.31 -5.43
N ARG A 300 -5.02 -18.91 -4.29
CA ARG A 300 -6.12 -19.90 -4.16
C ARG A 300 -7.52 -19.31 -4.41
N ASP A 301 -7.71 -18.00 -4.21
CA ASP A 301 -8.99 -17.34 -4.43
C ASP A 301 -9.20 -16.94 -5.91
N MET A 302 -8.21 -17.24 -6.76
CA MET A 302 -8.26 -17.01 -8.20
C MET A 302 -9.33 -17.92 -8.85
N PRO A 303 -10.20 -17.38 -9.72
CA PRO A 303 -11.17 -18.19 -10.46
C PRO A 303 -10.50 -19.35 -11.20
N PRO A 304 -11.10 -20.56 -11.22
CA PRO A 304 -10.50 -21.73 -11.85
C PRO A 304 -10.13 -21.53 -13.33
N SER A 305 -10.92 -20.76 -14.08
CA SER A 305 -10.62 -20.41 -15.48
C SER A 305 -9.36 -19.58 -15.60
N MET A 306 -9.19 -18.57 -14.74
CA MET A 306 -8.01 -17.72 -14.71
C MET A 306 -6.76 -18.52 -14.29
N SER A 307 -6.86 -19.35 -13.24
CA SER A 307 -5.76 -20.22 -12.80
C SER A 307 -5.32 -21.18 -13.91
N ARG A 308 -6.27 -21.71 -14.69
CA ARG A 308 -5.99 -22.55 -15.86
C ARG A 308 -5.23 -21.78 -16.92
N SER A 309 -5.67 -20.57 -17.27
CA SER A 309 -4.99 -19.71 -18.24
C SER A 309 -3.54 -19.42 -17.86
N PHE A 310 -3.27 -19.15 -16.57
CA PHE A 310 -1.90 -18.98 -16.07
C PHE A 310 -1.06 -20.26 -16.26
N ASN A 311 -1.58 -21.42 -15.86
CA ASN A 311 -0.85 -22.69 -15.98
C ASN A 311 -0.56 -23.06 -17.45
N GLU A 312 -1.50 -22.82 -18.36
CA GLU A 312 -1.32 -23.04 -19.80
C GLU A 312 -0.29 -22.09 -20.40
N ALA A 313 -0.32 -20.81 -20.02
CA ALA A 313 0.66 -19.83 -20.46
C ALA A 313 2.07 -20.18 -19.95
N PHE A 314 2.19 -20.60 -18.68
CA PHE A 314 3.50 -21.04 -18.14
C PHE A 314 4.05 -22.29 -18.86
N ALA A 315 3.18 -23.24 -19.18
CA ALA A 315 3.57 -24.44 -19.92
C ALA A 315 4.05 -24.12 -21.35
N PHE A 316 3.55 -23.06 -21.98
CA PHE A 316 3.97 -22.60 -23.30
C PHE A 316 5.44 -22.15 -23.31
N PHE A 317 5.92 -21.50 -22.24
CA PHE A 317 7.29 -21.01 -22.13
C PHE A 317 8.19 -21.99 -21.37
N SER A 318 8.44 -23.16 -21.96
CA SER A 318 9.19 -24.26 -21.31
C SER A 318 10.65 -23.91 -20.96
N ASN A 319 11.21 -22.87 -21.57
CA ASN A 319 12.56 -22.34 -21.35
C ASN A 319 12.63 -21.23 -20.27
N LEU A 320 11.50 -20.86 -19.68
CA LEU A 320 11.44 -19.92 -18.56
C LEU A 320 10.98 -20.63 -17.28
N THR A 321 11.42 -20.15 -16.12
CA THR A 321 10.91 -20.61 -14.82
C THR A 321 9.92 -19.58 -14.26
N PHE A 322 8.78 -20.06 -13.75
CA PHE A 322 7.75 -19.24 -13.10
C PHE A 322 7.70 -19.54 -11.60
N ILE A 323 8.08 -18.58 -10.79
CA ILE A 323 8.10 -18.69 -9.33
C ILE A 323 6.85 -18.00 -8.81
N VAL A 324 5.90 -18.78 -8.29
CA VAL A 324 4.56 -18.32 -7.90
C VAL A 324 4.44 -18.32 -6.38
N LYS A 325 4.00 -17.17 -5.83
CA LYS A 325 3.55 -17.11 -4.45
C LYS A 325 2.20 -17.79 -4.33
N ASP A 326 2.14 -18.86 -3.53
CA ASP A 326 0.96 -19.70 -3.35
C ASP A 326 0.79 -20.03 -1.85
N GLU A 327 -0.24 -19.48 -1.24
CA GLU A 327 -0.50 -19.57 0.19
C GLU A 327 -0.94 -20.97 0.64
N ASP A 328 -1.24 -21.89 -0.29
CA ASP A 328 -1.57 -23.29 0.01
C ASP A 328 -0.31 -24.15 0.22
N VAL A 329 0.84 -23.66 -0.20
CA VAL A 329 2.13 -24.32 0.09
C VAL A 329 2.48 -24.07 1.55
N PRO A 330 2.83 -25.11 2.34
CA PRO A 330 3.23 -24.93 3.73
C PRO A 330 4.40 -23.97 3.88
N LYS A 331 4.41 -23.19 4.97
CA LYS A 331 5.45 -22.19 5.21
C LYS A 331 6.85 -22.83 5.23
N GLY A 332 7.75 -22.24 4.47
CA GLY A 332 9.14 -22.70 4.35
C GLY A 332 9.35 -23.82 3.33
N MET A 333 8.28 -24.29 2.69
CA MET A 333 8.40 -25.29 1.63
C MET A 333 8.43 -24.64 0.23
N ILE A 334 9.10 -25.34 -0.69
CA ILE A 334 9.16 -25.02 -2.11
C ILE A 334 8.66 -26.25 -2.87
N GLU A 335 7.57 -26.10 -3.61
CA GLU A 335 6.99 -27.16 -4.43
C GLU A 335 7.25 -26.93 -5.90
N ARG A 336 7.63 -27.99 -6.63
CA ARG A 336 7.72 -27.97 -8.10
C ARG A 336 6.45 -28.56 -8.68
N ARG A 337 5.80 -27.81 -9.58
CA ARG A 337 4.63 -28.29 -10.33
C ARG A 337 4.92 -28.22 -11.83
N GLY A 338 4.90 -29.38 -12.48
CA GLY A 338 5.33 -29.46 -13.86
C GLY A 338 6.85 -29.27 -14.04
N ARG A 339 7.27 -28.84 -15.23
CA ARG A 339 8.69 -28.72 -15.57
C ARG A 339 9.31 -27.38 -15.14
N ASN A 340 8.52 -26.31 -15.10
CA ASN A 340 9.02 -24.94 -15.03
C ASN A 340 8.25 -24.04 -14.06
N VAL A 341 7.38 -24.59 -13.22
CA VAL A 341 6.64 -23.84 -12.19
C VAL A 341 7.11 -24.23 -10.80
N VAL A 342 7.45 -23.24 -10.01
CA VAL A 342 7.85 -23.36 -8.60
C VAL A 342 6.85 -22.59 -7.76
N ARG A 343 6.35 -23.17 -6.67
CA ARG A 343 5.38 -22.56 -5.77
C ARG A 343 5.90 -22.51 -4.34
N THR A 344 5.62 -21.43 -3.65
CA THR A 344 5.97 -21.23 -2.24
C THR A 344 5.02 -20.23 -1.58
N SER A 345 4.80 -20.36 -0.29
CA SER A 345 3.96 -19.41 0.46
C SER A 345 4.63 -18.05 0.71
N TRP A 346 5.96 -17.98 0.60
CA TRP A 346 6.73 -16.75 0.81
C TRP A 346 7.90 -16.64 -0.15
N LEU A 347 8.05 -15.46 -0.77
CA LEU A 347 9.13 -15.15 -1.69
C LEU A 347 10.15 -14.21 -1.02
N PRO A 348 11.45 -14.51 -1.06
CA PRO A 348 12.49 -13.52 -0.79
C PRO A 348 12.59 -12.55 -2.00
N GLN A 349 11.55 -11.70 -2.17
CA GLN A 349 11.26 -10.98 -3.42
C GLN A 349 12.44 -10.12 -3.87
N MET A 350 13.00 -9.30 -2.99
CA MET A 350 14.12 -8.43 -3.32
C MET A 350 15.38 -9.22 -3.71
N ALA A 351 15.70 -10.30 -2.99
CA ALA A 351 16.86 -11.14 -3.31
C ALA A 351 16.70 -11.84 -4.67
N LEU A 352 15.48 -12.30 -4.99
CA LEU A 352 15.18 -12.88 -6.29
C LEU A 352 15.25 -11.83 -7.41
N MET A 353 14.72 -10.62 -7.19
CA MET A 353 14.78 -9.53 -8.16
C MET A 353 16.20 -9.03 -8.43
N ALA A 354 17.09 -9.11 -7.46
CA ALA A 354 18.51 -8.77 -7.63
C ALA A 354 19.29 -9.79 -8.47
N HIS A 355 18.71 -10.97 -8.73
CA HIS A 355 19.41 -12.03 -9.46
C HIS A 355 19.51 -11.72 -10.98
N PRO A 356 20.67 -11.90 -11.65
CA PRO A 356 20.85 -11.55 -13.06
C PRO A 356 19.88 -12.22 -14.04
N LYS A 357 19.37 -13.42 -13.69
CA LYS A 357 18.39 -14.15 -14.51
C LYS A 357 16.94 -13.74 -14.26
N PHE A 358 16.66 -12.80 -13.34
CA PHE A 358 15.33 -12.26 -13.16
C PHE A 358 14.91 -11.47 -14.41
N ARG A 359 13.74 -11.78 -14.97
CA ARG A 359 13.23 -11.16 -16.20
C ARG A 359 12.16 -10.12 -15.94
N ALA A 360 11.14 -10.47 -15.18
CA ALA A 360 10.02 -9.59 -14.86
C ALA A 360 9.18 -10.14 -13.70
N ILE A 361 8.31 -9.31 -13.18
CA ILE A 361 7.27 -9.69 -12.22
C ILE A 361 5.89 -9.61 -12.86
N ILE A 362 5.03 -10.59 -12.55
CA ILE A 362 3.57 -10.50 -12.76
C ILE A 362 2.96 -10.17 -11.40
N THR A 363 2.33 -9.01 -11.29
CA THR A 363 1.86 -8.51 -9.98
C THR A 363 0.52 -7.79 -10.09
N HIS A 364 -0.09 -7.55 -8.94
CA HIS A 364 -1.36 -6.83 -8.81
C HIS A 364 -1.26 -5.30 -8.97
N GLY A 365 -0.05 -4.74 -9.05
CA GLY A 365 0.14 -3.29 -9.12
C GLY A 365 0.22 -2.61 -7.74
N GLY A 366 0.50 -3.37 -6.67
CA GLY A 366 0.81 -2.80 -5.36
C GLY A 366 2.09 -1.96 -5.42
N TRP A 367 2.04 -0.77 -4.82
CA TRP A 367 3.07 0.26 -5.00
C TRP A 367 4.47 -0.21 -4.60
N SER A 368 4.61 -0.98 -3.51
CA SER A 368 5.91 -1.54 -3.09
C SER A 368 6.54 -2.42 -4.16
N SER A 369 5.76 -3.34 -4.78
CA SER A 369 6.27 -4.21 -5.84
C SER A 369 6.66 -3.44 -7.10
N ILE A 370 5.98 -2.32 -7.39
CA ILE A 370 6.37 -1.42 -8.48
C ILE A 370 7.71 -0.77 -8.18
N LEU A 371 7.88 -0.19 -6.98
CA LEU A 371 9.15 0.43 -6.59
C LEU A 371 10.32 -0.58 -6.57
N GLU A 372 10.07 -1.79 -6.08
CA GLU A 372 11.06 -2.89 -6.11
C GLU A 372 11.46 -3.27 -7.53
N SER A 373 10.51 -3.33 -8.47
CA SER A 373 10.80 -3.61 -9.89
C SER A 373 11.58 -2.50 -10.57
N ILE A 374 11.26 -1.24 -10.26
CA ILE A 374 12.02 -0.07 -10.75
C ILE A 374 13.45 -0.14 -10.24
N TYR A 375 13.64 -0.44 -8.97
CA TYR A 375 14.96 -0.58 -8.36
C TYR A 375 15.74 -1.75 -8.97
N ALA A 376 15.07 -2.85 -9.29
CA ALA A 376 15.65 -3.99 -9.96
C ALA A 376 15.92 -3.77 -11.47
N GLU A 377 15.50 -2.61 -12.02
CA GLU A 377 15.61 -2.27 -13.45
C GLU A 377 14.95 -3.32 -14.36
N ARG A 378 13.78 -3.83 -13.95
CA ARG A 378 13.07 -4.87 -14.69
C ARG A 378 11.62 -4.48 -14.98
N PRO A 379 11.11 -4.86 -16.15
CA PRO A 379 9.73 -4.58 -16.55
C PRO A 379 8.72 -5.39 -15.72
N MET A 380 7.45 -4.97 -15.82
CA MET A 380 6.34 -5.53 -15.05
C MET A 380 5.18 -5.92 -15.94
N ILE A 381 4.48 -7.01 -15.57
CA ILE A 381 3.13 -7.31 -16.05
C ILE A 381 2.17 -7.05 -14.89
N LEU A 382 1.24 -6.14 -15.06
CA LEU A 382 0.36 -5.66 -14.00
C LEU A 382 -1.07 -6.13 -14.25
N MET A 383 -1.67 -6.75 -13.26
CA MET A 383 -3.07 -7.13 -13.24
C MET A 383 -3.74 -6.47 -12.02
N PRO A 384 -4.22 -5.21 -12.15
CA PRO A 384 -4.78 -4.47 -11.03
C PRO A 384 -6.02 -5.18 -10.46
N LEU A 385 -6.05 -5.35 -9.14
CA LEU A 385 -7.10 -6.10 -8.47
C LEU A 385 -8.08 -5.20 -7.71
N PHE A 386 -7.59 -4.23 -6.92
CA PHE A 386 -8.41 -3.34 -6.09
C PHE A 386 -7.60 -2.12 -5.61
N ALA A 387 -8.22 -1.23 -4.86
CA ALA A 387 -7.62 -0.04 -4.25
C ALA A 387 -6.84 0.83 -5.27
N ASP A 388 -5.62 1.23 -4.92
CA ASP A 388 -4.73 2.06 -5.72
C ASP A 388 -4.09 1.34 -6.92
N HIS A 389 -4.30 0.03 -7.05
CA HIS A 389 -3.64 -0.78 -8.08
C HIS A 389 -3.95 -0.31 -9.51
N ALA A 390 -5.18 0.16 -9.76
CA ALA A 390 -5.58 0.67 -11.07
C ALA A 390 -4.77 1.93 -11.43
N LYS A 391 -4.75 2.93 -10.56
CA LYS A 391 -3.96 4.16 -10.73
C LYS A 391 -2.47 3.85 -10.89
N ASN A 392 -1.90 3.05 -9.98
CA ASN A 392 -0.49 2.67 -10.01
C ASN A 392 -0.09 2.01 -11.34
N SER A 393 -0.93 1.10 -11.82
CA SER A 393 -0.70 0.39 -13.09
C SER A 393 -0.76 1.31 -14.30
N GLN A 394 -1.62 2.34 -14.28
CA GLN A 394 -1.66 3.35 -15.34
C GLN A 394 -0.37 4.18 -15.37
N VAL A 395 0.21 4.51 -14.19
CA VAL A 395 1.52 5.18 -14.12
C VAL A 395 2.60 4.33 -14.80
N VAL A 396 2.67 3.03 -14.47
CA VAL A 396 3.64 2.09 -15.07
C VAL A 396 3.48 2.03 -16.60
N ARG A 397 2.24 1.92 -17.08
CA ARG A 397 1.93 1.91 -18.53
C ARG A 397 2.33 3.23 -19.19
N ALA A 398 1.98 4.37 -18.60
CA ALA A 398 2.31 5.70 -19.13
C ALA A 398 3.82 5.94 -19.24
N LYS A 399 4.61 5.35 -18.34
CA LYS A 399 6.08 5.40 -18.36
C LYS A 399 6.71 4.36 -19.30
N GLY A 400 5.93 3.45 -19.88
CA GLY A 400 6.42 2.44 -20.82
C GLY A 400 7.29 1.35 -20.20
N VAL A 401 7.16 1.10 -18.89
CA VAL A 401 7.99 0.10 -18.15
C VAL A 401 7.21 -1.14 -17.74
N GLY A 402 6.01 -1.32 -18.27
CA GLY A 402 5.22 -2.53 -18.04
C GLY A 402 3.97 -2.63 -18.90
N VAL A 403 3.42 -3.84 -18.91
CA VAL A 403 2.21 -4.24 -19.63
C VAL A 403 1.05 -4.37 -18.66
N LEU A 404 -0.15 -3.98 -19.07
CA LEU A 404 -1.35 -4.00 -18.26
C LEU A 404 -2.31 -5.08 -18.75
N ILE A 405 -2.77 -5.95 -17.86
CA ILE A 405 -3.77 -6.99 -18.10
C ILE A 405 -5.04 -6.64 -17.35
N ASP A 406 -6.17 -6.61 -18.05
CA ASP A 406 -7.50 -6.52 -17.45
C ASP A 406 -7.84 -7.87 -16.79
N LYS A 407 -8.01 -7.89 -15.46
CA LYS A 407 -8.35 -9.11 -14.70
C LYS A 407 -9.65 -9.76 -15.16
N MET A 408 -10.60 -8.99 -15.73
CA MET A 408 -11.88 -9.50 -16.22
C MET A 408 -11.75 -10.17 -17.61
N ARG A 409 -10.60 -10.03 -18.28
CA ARG A 409 -10.34 -10.52 -19.63
C ARG A 409 -9.12 -11.43 -19.72
N VAL A 410 -8.68 -12.01 -18.60
CA VAL A 410 -7.53 -12.91 -18.58
C VAL A 410 -7.83 -14.18 -19.36
N THR A 411 -7.02 -14.43 -20.38
CA THR A 411 -7.00 -15.68 -21.17
C THR A 411 -5.57 -16.16 -21.36
N THR A 412 -5.39 -17.41 -21.73
CA THR A 412 -4.07 -17.97 -22.06
C THR A 412 -3.34 -17.14 -23.11
N THR A 413 -4.03 -16.71 -24.15
CA THR A 413 -3.46 -15.87 -25.23
C THR A 413 -2.99 -14.53 -24.71
N VAL A 414 -3.81 -13.82 -23.91
CA VAL A 414 -3.44 -12.52 -23.33
C VAL A 414 -2.19 -12.65 -22.46
N LEU A 415 -2.07 -13.72 -21.67
CA LEU A 415 -0.88 -13.95 -20.85
C LEU A 415 0.35 -14.26 -21.68
N ILE A 416 0.22 -15.10 -22.73
CA ILE A 416 1.32 -15.43 -23.66
C ILE A 416 1.80 -14.14 -24.35
N ASP A 417 0.90 -13.34 -24.89
CA ASP A 417 1.26 -12.12 -25.60
C ASP A 417 1.93 -11.10 -24.67
N SER A 418 1.46 -10.97 -23.42
CA SER A 418 2.07 -10.08 -22.44
C SER A 418 3.47 -10.55 -22.03
N ILE A 419 3.68 -11.86 -21.86
CA ILE A 419 5.02 -12.41 -21.54
C ILE A 419 5.97 -12.23 -22.72
N ARG A 420 5.50 -12.45 -23.96
CA ARG A 420 6.28 -12.20 -25.18
C ARG A 420 6.69 -10.75 -25.30
N GLU A 421 5.76 -9.83 -25.10
CA GLU A 421 6.04 -8.39 -25.16
C GLU A 421 7.18 -7.99 -24.21
N ILE A 422 7.20 -8.55 -23.00
CA ILE A 422 8.27 -8.29 -22.03
C ILE A 422 9.59 -9.00 -22.40
N THR A 423 9.54 -10.20 -22.99
CA THR A 423 10.76 -10.97 -23.29
C THR A 423 11.42 -10.59 -24.61
N GLU A 424 10.65 -10.11 -25.58
CA GLU A 424 11.10 -9.81 -26.93
C GLU A 424 11.38 -8.30 -27.14
N ASN A 425 10.70 -7.41 -26.42
CA ASN A 425 10.98 -5.97 -26.45
C ASN A 425 12.15 -5.63 -25.55
N THR A 426 13.30 -5.42 -26.14
CA THR A 426 14.54 -4.96 -25.49
C THR A 426 14.65 -3.44 -25.36
N ARG A 427 13.53 -2.72 -25.35
CA ARG A 427 13.50 -1.25 -25.25
C ARG A 427 13.49 -0.75 -23.84
#